data_d3bf3bcf6039f3b48bad4f3ee55a145f
#
_entry.id   d3bf3bcf6039f3b48bad4f3ee55a145f
#
_cell.length_a   1.000
_cell.length_b   1.000
_cell.length_c   1.000
_cell.angle_alpha   90.00
_cell.angle_beta   90.00
_cell.angle_gamma   90.00
#
_symmetry.space_group_name_H-M   'P 1'
#
loop_
_entity.id
_entity.type
_entity.pdbx_description
1 polymer ?
#
loop_
_entity_poly.entity_id
_entity_poly.type
_entity_poly.pdbx_seq_one_letter_code
_entity_poly.pdbx_strand_id
1 'polypeptide(L)'
;FYFSFMDTNSHPELRFQQSLLEFADNRSASSKLKKWLASIESIDILGTSINRQQATEHISVSEIISVLAQGKQPVLLLLDEIQELARINGTAPLIRSLRTGLDMNKTRVKTIFTGSSTNGLRQMFNDNKAPFFQFSHPIDFPKMGQEFTNFLADIYRDRTGQDIDKPAFYRWFERLEYIPMHARTIVQDMIINPALSLEDAAALRLAHLYDDTDYSDTWRELKALDRQILKHLAHGEFSPYKQETREQLAREMGIDALSTSQMQAAMRRLERADLITRDAASQWAFNHPDLKGWIKENF
;
A
#
# COMPACT_ATOMS: atom_id res chain seq x y z
N PHE A 1 9.53 -0.16 16.49
CA PHE A 1 10.14 0.66 15.45
C PHE A 1 9.22 0.76 14.24
N TYR A 2 8.99 1.97 13.75
CA TYR A 2 8.26 2.27 12.52
C TYR A 2 9.17 3.01 11.56
N PHE A 3 9.10 2.66 10.26
CA PHE A 3 9.80 3.36 9.19
C PHE A 3 9.01 3.27 7.90
N SER A 4 8.83 4.39 7.18
CA SER A 4 8.23 4.42 5.86
C SER A 4 9.28 4.70 4.78
N PHE A 5 9.23 3.96 3.70
CA PHE A 5 10.11 4.14 2.54
C PHE A 5 9.59 5.19 1.55
N MET A 6 8.44 5.82 1.81
CA MET A 6 7.83 6.85 0.95
C MET A 6 8.77 8.04 0.73
N ASP A 7 9.43 8.52 1.79
CA ASP A 7 10.24 9.74 1.77
C ASP A 7 11.72 9.51 1.43
N THR A 8 12.07 8.37 0.85
CA THR A 8 13.48 7.96 0.70
C THR A 8 14.04 8.13 -0.71
N ASN A 9 13.53 9.05 -1.50
CA ASN A 9 13.91 9.27 -2.92
C ASN A 9 15.42 9.44 -3.15
N SER A 10 16.20 9.82 -2.13
CA SER A 10 17.67 9.87 -2.16
C SER A 10 18.23 9.09 -0.97
N HIS A 11 18.94 7.99 -1.22
CA HIS A 11 19.66 7.20 -0.21
C HIS A 11 18.77 6.45 0.82
N PRO A 12 17.84 5.57 0.39
CA PRO A 12 16.95 4.85 1.29
C PRO A 12 17.71 3.97 2.31
N GLU A 13 18.84 3.39 1.92
CA GLU A 13 19.69 2.58 2.77
C GLU A 13 20.23 3.38 3.96
N LEU A 14 20.84 4.53 3.69
CA LEU A 14 21.43 5.38 4.71
C LEU A 14 20.39 5.88 5.72
N ARG A 15 19.25 6.36 5.23
CA ARG A 15 18.15 6.83 6.10
C ARG A 15 17.61 5.72 6.99
N PHE A 16 17.40 4.54 6.41
CA PHE A 16 16.92 3.39 7.17
C PHE A 16 17.94 2.93 8.22
N GLN A 17 19.21 2.84 7.86
CA GLN A 17 20.31 2.53 8.79
C GLN A 17 20.39 3.53 9.95
N GLN A 18 20.37 4.83 9.66
CA GLN A 18 20.38 5.88 10.67
C GLN A 18 19.21 5.75 11.64
N SER A 19 17.98 5.58 11.13
CA SER A 19 16.80 5.41 11.98
C SER A 19 16.86 4.15 12.83
N LEU A 20 17.39 3.04 12.30
CA LEU A 20 17.59 1.81 13.07
C LEU A 20 18.67 1.98 14.17
N LEU A 21 19.74 2.70 13.88
CA LEU A 21 20.80 2.99 14.86
C LEU A 21 20.28 3.89 15.99
N GLU A 22 19.54 4.94 15.68
CA GLU A 22 18.88 5.80 16.67
C GLU A 22 17.92 5.01 17.57
N PHE A 23 17.15 4.14 16.97
CA PHE A 23 16.25 3.24 17.71
C PHE A 23 17.04 2.28 18.62
N ALA A 24 18.15 1.74 18.13
CA ALA A 24 19.03 0.87 18.89
C ALA A 24 19.67 1.61 20.09
N ASP A 25 20.14 2.83 19.88
CA ASP A 25 20.75 3.67 20.92
C ASP A 25 19.75 4.01 22.05
N ASN A 26 18.54 4.41 21.68
CA ASN A 26 17.46 4.72 22.62
C ASN A 26 17.01 3.51 23.47
N ARG A 27 17.20 2.27 22.96
CA ARG A 27 16.86 1.02 23.67
C ARG A 27 18.00 0.45 24.51
N SER A 28 19.18 1.00 24.42
CA SER A 28 20.37 0.36 24.93
C SER A 28 20.46 0.37 26.44
N ALA A 29 19.85 -0.63 27.05
CA ALA A 29 20.20 -1.04 28.40
C ALA A 29 21.37 -2.08 28.43
N SER A 30 21.88 -2.52 27.27
CA SER A 30 22.96 -3.52 27.24
C SER A 30 24.31 -2.87 27.01
N SER A 31 25.25 -3.18 27.89
CA SER A 31 26.66 -2.72 27.81
C SER A 31 27.33 -3.17 26.48
N LYS A 32 26.86 -4.25 25.87
CA LYS A 32 27.38 -4.74 24.60
C LYS A 32 26.97 -3.84 23.42
N LEU A 33 25.73 -3.35 23.40
CA LEU A 33 25.26 -2.42 22.36
C LEU A 33 26.01 -1.09 22.49
N LYS A 34 26.16 -0.56 23.70
CA LYS A 34 26.96 0.65 23.94
C LYS A 34 28.40 0.49 23.49
N LYS A 35 29.06 -0.65 23.82
CA LYS A 35 30.42 -0.94 23.35
C LYS A 35 30.50 -1.06 21.83
N TRP A 36 29.50 -1.65 21.20
CA TRP A 36 29.43 -1.77 19.74
C TRP A 36 29.23 -0.40 19.08
N LEU A 37 28.27 0.40 19.57
CA LEU A 37 28.09 1.79 19.11
C LEU A 37 29.36 2.63 19.32
N ALA A 38 30.01 2.52 20.48
CA ALA A 38 31.28 3.19 20.79
C ALA A 38 32.45 2.69 19.91
N SER A 39 32.43 1.41 19.49
CA SER A 39 33.44 0.90 18.54
C SER A 39 33.25 1.49 17.14
N ILE A 40 32.00 1.82 16.76
CA ILE A 40 31.69 2.53 15.51
C ILE A 40 32.17 3.99 15.59
N GLU A 41 31.97 4.63 16.75
CA GLU A 41 32.45 5.99 17.01
C GLU A 41 34.00 6.07 17.15
N SER A 42 34.66 4.96 17.56
CA SER A 42 36.10 4.90 17.77
C SER A 42 36.94 4.50 16.55
N ILE A 43 36.33 4.30 15.38
CA ILE A 43 37.07 4.15 14.10
C ILE A 43 37.81 5.45 13.72
N ASP A 44 37.69 6.48 14.57
CA ASP A 44 38.30 7.80 14.46
C ASP A 44 39.81 7.86 14.89
N ILE A 45 40.51 6.71 15.09
CA ILE A 45 41.80 6.70 15.77
C ILE A 45 42.99 6.85 14.80
N LEU A 46 42.84 7.14 13.54
CA LEU A 46 43.94 7.36 12.60
C LEU A 46 43.91 8.72 11.89
N GLY A 47 43.40 9.77 12.56
CA GLY A 47 43.67 11.15 12.13
C GLY A 47 42.85 11.69 10.97
N THR A 48 41.78 11.05 10.63
CA THR A 48 40.74 11.59 9.73
C THR A 48 39.40 11.53 10.45
N SER A 49 38.82 12.70 10.74
CA SER A 49 37.47 12.81 11.31
C SER A 49 36.44 12.15 10.39
N ILE A 50 36.20 10.87 10.61
CA ILE A 50 35.10 10.16 9.92
C ILE A 50 33.82 10.62 10.62
N ASN A 51 33.10 11.47 9.94
CA ASN A 51 31.80 11.95 10.37
C ASN A 51 30.85 10.73 10.59
N ARG A 52 29.94 10.80 11.57
CA ARG A 52 28.93 9.77 11.91
C ARG A 52 28.23 9.22 10.65
N GLN A 53 28.08 10.02 9.60
CA GLN A 53 27.57 9.63 8.27
C GLN A 53 28.49 8.60 7.56
N GLN A 54 29.78 8.74 7.59
CA GLN A 54 30.73 7.84 6.92
C GLN A 54 30.86 6.50 7.65
N ALA A 55 30.78 6.50 8.98
CA ALA A 55 30.78 5.27 9.78
C ALA A 55 29.51 4.42 9.52
N THR A 56 28.37 5.05 9.22
CA THR A 56 27.11 4.36 8.91
C THR A 56 27.16 3.63 7.55
N GLU A 57 27.93 4.11 6.59
CA GLU A 57 28.09 3.48 5.27
C GLU A 57 28.77 2.11 5.31
N HIS A 58 29.49 1.79 6.39
CA HIS A 58 30.21 0.52 6.54
C HIS A 58 29.43 -0.55 7.33
N ILE A 59 28.28 -0.20 7.90
CA ILE A 59 27.50 -1.12 8.74
C ILE A 59 26.29 -1.60 7.97
N SER A 60 26.17 -2.91 7.82
CA SER A 60 25.02 -3.49 7.13
C SER A 60 23.75 -3.45 8.01
N VAL A 61 22.58 -3.35 7.36
CA VAL A 61 21.28 -3.46 8.03
C VAL A 61 21.15 -4.77 8.80
N SER A 62 21.71 -5.87 8.27
CA SER A 62 21.71 -7.18 8.95
C SER A 62 22.47 -7.18 10.27
N GLU A 63 23.57 -6.43 10.37
CA GLU A 63 24.33 -6.29 11.62
C GLU A 63 23.53 -5.49 12.65
N ILE A 64 22.92 -4.37 12.25
CA ILE A 64 22.09 -3.56 13.15
C ILE A 64 20.92 -4.40 13.69
N ILE A 65 20.23 -5.15 12.82
CA ILE A 65 19.14 -6.04 13.25
C ILE A 65 19.64 -7.11 14.22
N SER A 66 20.82 -7.67 13.99
CA SER A 66 21.42 -8.67 14.88
C SER A 66 21.76 -8.11 16.26
N VAL A 67 22.20 -6.85 16.32
CA VAL A 67 22.43 -6.14 17.58
C VAL A 67 21.10 -5.87 18.30
N LEU A 68 20.08 -5.42 17.60
CA LEU A 68 18.73 -5.21 18.16
C LEU A 68 18.14 -6.51 18.75
N ALA A 69 18.41 -7.66 18.11
CA ALA A 69 17.95 -8.97 18.57
C ALA A 69 18.59 -9.41 19.89
N GLN A 70 19.76 -8.90 20.24
CA GLN A 70 20.45 -9.20 21.50
C GLN A 70 19.87 -8.43 22.71
N GLY A 71 18.99 -7.46 22.46
CA GLY A 71 18.33 -6.70 23.51
C GLY A 71 17.47 -7.56 24.44
N LYS A 72 17.11 -7.04 25.61
CA LYS A 72 16.29 -7.77 26.60
C LYS A 72 14.89 -8.10 26.07
N GLN A 73 14.28 -7.19 25.34
CA GLN A 73 12.92 -7.36 24.78
C GLN A 73 12.96 -7.68 23.28
N PRO A 74 12.01 -8.47 22.78
CA PRO A 74 11.85 -8.67 21.34
C PRO A 74 11.55 -7.34 20.63
N VAL A 75 11.85 -7.29 19.34
CA VAL A 75 11.64 -6.12 18.48
C VAL A 75 10.54 -6.41 17.49
N LEU A 76 9.62 -5.46 17.32
CA LEU A 76 8.68 -5.41 16.21
C LEU A 76 9.10 -4.26 15.28
N LEU A 77 9.38 -4.60 14.03
CA LEU A 77 9.62 -3.65 12.95
C LEU A 77 8.33 -3.48 12.14
N LEU A 78 7.88 -2.25 11.99
CA LEU A 78 6.77 -1.86 11.12
C LEU A 78 7.40 -1.12 9.94
N LEU A 79 7.43 -1.77 8.77
CA LEU A 79 8.09 -1.27 7.57
C LEU A 79 7.02 -0.96 6.52
N ASP A 80 6.77 0.32 6.36
CA ASP A 80 5.72 0.85 5.50
C ASP A 80 6.25 1.24 4.12
N GLU A 81 5.40 1.11 3.10
CA GLU A 81 5.71 1.37 1.69
C GLU A 81 6.95 0.60 1.21
N ILE A 82 7.09 -0.65 1.67
CA ILE A 82 8.29 -1.48 1.39
C ILE A 82 8.49 -1.71 -0.12
N GLN A 83 7.43 -1.69 -0.94
CA GLN A 83 7.51 -1.86 -2.39
C GLN A 83 8.29 -0.73 -3.08
N GLU A 84 8.45 0.43 -2.45
CA GLU A 84 9.27 1.51 -3.00
C GLU A 84 10.73 1.09 -3.18
N LEU A 85 11.23 0.18 -2.35
CA LEU A 85 12.56 -0.39 -2.52
C LEU A 85 12.72 -1.15 -3.85
N ALA A 86 11.65 -1.71 -4.43
CA ALA A 86 11.71 -2.37 -5.73
C ALA A 86 11.72 -1.37 -6.90
N ARG A 87 11.25 -0.14 -6.67
CA ARG A 87 11.18 0.92 -7.68
C ARG A 87 12.47 1.74 -7.77
N ILE A 88 13.22 1.82 -6.67
CA ILE A 88 14.46 2.61 -6.59
C ILE A 88 15.64 1.75 -7.07
N ASN A 89 16.40 2.28 -8.03
CA ASN A 89 17.61 1.61 -8.52
C ASN A 89 18.69 1.58 -7.42
N GLY A 90 19.44 0.46 -7.36
CA GLY A 90 20.56 0.33 -6.42
C GLY A 90 20.19 -0.22 -5.03
N THR A 91 18.92 -0.47 -4.73
CA THR A 91 18.45 -0.96 -3.41
C THR A 91 18.62 -2.47 -3.19
N ALA A 92 19.05 -3.22 -4.19
CA ALA A 92 19.22 -4.67 -4.07
C ALA A 92 20.17 -5.11 -2.92
N PRO A 93 21.27 -4.40 -2.59
CA PRO A 93 22.08 -4.71 -1.41
C PRO A 93 21.31 -4.52 -0.11
N LEU A 94 20.60 -3.41 0.04
CA LEU A 94 19.73 -3.13 1.19
C LEU A 94 18.69 -4.24 1.40
N ILE A 95 17.97 -4.61 0.35
CA ILE A 95 16.95 -5.66 0.40
C ILE A 95 17.56 -6.99 0.86
N ARG A 96 18.72 -7.37 0.31
CA ARG A 96 19.42 -8.59 0.73
C ARG A 96 19.87 -8.52 2.19
N SER A 97 20.44 -7.40 2.62
CA SER A 97 20.89 -7.19 4.00
C SER A 97 19.72 -7.24 4.97
N LEU A 98 18.62 -6.58 4.64
CA LEU A 98 17.37 -6.62 5.43
C LEU A 98 16.84 -8.05 5.56
N ARG A 99 16.70 -8.77 4.45
CA ARG A 99 16.25 -10.17 4.46
C ARG A 99 17.16 -11.05 5.33
N THR A 100 18.47 -10.94 5.16
CA THR A 100 19.44 -11.73 5.95
C THR A 100 19.32 -11.44 7.44
N GLY A 101 19.28 -10.17 7.83
CA GLY A 101 19.13 -9.78 9.22
C GLY A 101 17.84 -10.29 9.86
N LEU A 102 16.74 -10.22 9.14
CA LEU A 102 15.44 -10.69 9.61
C LEU A 102 15.39 -12.23 9.73
N ASP A 103 15.91 -12.95 8.73
CA ASP A 103 15.90 -14.43 8.76
C ASP A 103 16.78 -14.98 9.88
N MET A 104 17.97 -14.44 10.08
CA MET A 104 18.87 -14.82 11.16
C MET A 104 18.28 -14.55 12.55
N ASN A 105 17.44 -13.55 12.69
CA ASN A 105 16.94 -13.07 13.98
C ASN A 105 15.42 -13.28 14.16
N LYS A 106 14.79 -14.14 13.37
CA LYS A 106 13.33 -14.36 13.32
C LYS A 106 12.64 -14.68 14.64
N THR A 107 13.37 -15.20 15.63
CA THR A 107 12.85 -15.50 16.97
C THR A 107 12.72 -14.25 17.83
N ARG A 108 13.55 -13.25 17.61
CA ARG A 108 13.66 -12.04 18.43
C ARG A 108 13.16 -10.78 17.70
N VAL A 109 13.20 -10.77 16.38
CA VAL A 109 12.74 -9.66 15.54
C VAL A 109 11.56 -10.14 14.71
N LYS A 110 10.43 -9.48 14.84
CA LYS A 110 9.24 -9.67 14.03
C LYS A 110 9.04 -8.46 13.15
N THR A 111 8.48 -8.68 11.96
CA THR A 111 8.30 -7.60 11.00
C THR A 111 6.90 -7.67 10.40
N ILE A 112 6.28 -6.50 10.29
CA ILE A 112 5.07 -6.28 9.49
C ILE A 112 5.49 -5.38 8.33
N PHE A 113 5.20 -5.83 7.12
CA PHE A 113 5.39 -5.07 5.90
C PHE A 113 4.04 -4.54 5.43
N THR A 114 3.98 -3.25 5.11
CA THR A 114 2.79 -2.62 4.53
C THR A 114 3.17 -1.88 3.25
N GLY A 115 2.17 -1.58 2.43
CA GLY A 115 2.36 -0.81 1.21
C GLY A 115 1.03 -0.54 0.51
N SER A 116 0.94 0.59 -0.16
CA SER A 116 -0.25 1.05 -0.88
C SER A 116 -0.46 0.34 -2.21
N SER A 117 0.61 -0.23 -2.81
CA SER A 117 0.52 -0.95 -4.08
C SER A 117 0.50 -2.46 -3.86
N THR A 118 -0.65 -3.09 -4.08
CA THR A 118 -0.81 -4.54 -4.04
C THR A 118 0.11 -5.25 -5.04
N ASN A 119 0.23 -4.69 -6.26
CA ASN A 119 1.11 -5.24 -7.30
C ASN A 119 2.58 -5.11 -6.90
N GLY A 120 2.97 -3.98 -6.31
CA GLY A 120 4.33 -3.78 -5.80
C GLY A 120 4.69 -4.77 -4.68
N LEU A 121 3.79 -4.98 -3.72
CA LEU A 121 3.96 -5.99 -2.67
C LEU A 121 4.08 -7.40 -3.26
N ARG A 122 3.25 -7.76 -4.23
CA ARG A 122 3.35 -9.06 -4.91
C ARG A 122 4.68 -9.25 -5.63
N GLN A 123 5.18 -8.23 -6.31
CA GLN A 123 6.50 -8.29 -6.95
C GLN A 123 7.62 -8.52 -5.93
N MET A 124 7.47 -8.04 -4.70
CA MET A 124 8.48 -8.26 -3.65
C MET A 124 8.38 -9.61 -2.95
N PHE A 125 7.17 -10.17 -2.81
CA PHE A 125 6.96 -11.33 -1.94
C PHE A 125 6.49 -12.60 -2.65
N ASN A 126 5.81 -12.49 -3.79
CA ASN A 126 5.12 -13.63 -4.42
C ASN A 126 5.78 -14.10 -5.73
N ASP A 127 6.57 -13.28 -6.40
CA ASP A 127 7.33 -13.72 -7.57
C ASP A 127 8.48 -14.63 -7.12
N ASN A 128 8.71 -15.73 -7.85
CA ASN A 128 9.80 -16.68 -7.56
C ASN A 128 11.21 -16.07 -7.65
N LYS A 129 11.35 -14.92 -8.32
CA LYS A 129 12.58 -14.12 -8.39
C LYS A 129 12.58 -12.95 -7.40
N ALA A 130 11.49 -12.80 -6.65
CA ALA A 130 11.35 -11.68 -5.72
C ALA A 130 12.37 -11.76 -4.58
N PRO A 131 12.88 -10.61 -4.13
CA PRO A 131 13.84 -10.55 -3.04
C PRO A 131 13.34 -11.19 -1.74
N PHE A 132 12.04 -11.09 -1.46
CA PHE A 132 11.39 -11.64 -0.27
C PHE A 132 10.47 -12.83 -0.58
N PHE A 133 10.74 -13.57 -1.68
CA PHE A 133 9.92 -14.73 -2.04
C PHE A 133 9.74 -15.69 -0.87
N GLN A 134 8.48 -16.04 -0.55
CA GLN A 134 8.07 -16.89 0.57
C GLN A 134 8.61 -16.47 1.95
N PHE A 135 8.94 -15.20 2.12
CA PHE A 135 9.51 -14.70 3.37
C PHE A 135 8.45 -14.28 4.40
N SER A 136 7.30 -13.82 3.94
CA SER A 136 6.19 -13.36 4.79
C SER A 136 4.89 -14.08 4.45
N HIS A 137 3.95 -14.05 5.39
CA HIS A 137 2.58 -14.50 5.17
C HIS A 137 1.71 -13.28 4.83
N PRO A 138 1.02 -13.27 3.68
CA PRO A 138 0.11 -12.20 3.34
C PRO A 138 -1.10 -12.21 4.28
N ILE A 139 -1.49 -11.04 4.74
CA ILE A 139 -2.68 -10.81 5.55
C ILE A 139 -3.60 -9.90 4.76
N ASP A 140 -4.79 -10.41 4.47
CA ASP A 140 -5.82 -9.60 3.82
C ASP A 140 -6.37 -8.57 4.79
N PHE A 141 -6.59 -7.35 4.28
CA PHE A 141 -7.24 -6.30 5.03
C PHE A 141 -8.73 -6.29 4.67
N PRO A 142 -9.61 -6.79 5.55
CA PRO A 142 -11.04 -6.88 5.25
C PRO A 142 -11.63 -5.48 5.11
N LYS A 143 -12.64 -5.36 4.25
CA LYS A 143 -13.45 -4.14 4.17
C LYS A 143 -14.11 -3.88 5.51
N MET A 144 -14.17 -2.63 5.92
CA MET A 144 -14.93 -2.24 7.11
C MET A 144 -16.43 -2.42 6.88
N GLY A 145 -17.12 -2.98 7.87
CA GLY A 145 -18.55 -3.23 7.83
C GLY A 145 -19.37 -2.08 8.39
N GLN A 146 -20.65 -2.37 8.60
CA GLN A 146 -21.63 -1.43 9.15
C GLN A 146 -21.24 -0.91 10.54
N GLU A 147 -20.48 -1.67 11.31
CA GLU A 147 -19.99 -1.24 12.64
C GLU A 147 -19.15 0.04 12.54
N PHE A 148 -18.36 0.19 11.49
CA PHE A 148 -17.56 1.39 11.25
C PHE A 148 -18.45 2.63 10.97
N THR A 149 -19.46 2.51 10.12
CA THR A 149 -20.38 3.61 9.84
C THR A 149 -21.25 3.94 11.04
N ASN A 150 -21.66 2.94 11.81
CA ASN A 150 -22.38 3.14 13.07
C ASN A 150 -21.52 3.91 14.07
N PHE A 151 -20.25 3.57 14.21
CA PHE A 151 -19.30 4.29 15.06
C PHE A 151 -19.16 5.77 14.65
N LEU A 152 -19.06 6.05 13.35
CA LEU A 152 -19.01 7.42 12.86
C LEU A 152 -20.32 8.19 13.08
N ALA A 153 -21.47 7.53 12.93
CA ALA A 153 -22.78 8.11 13.23
C ALA A 153 -22.93 8.45 14.72
N ASP A 154 -22.40 7.59 15.60
CA ASP A 154 -22.39 7.88 17.04
C ASP A 154 -21.48 9.07 17.38
N ILE A 155 -20.31 9.21 16.73
CA ILE A 155 -19.46 10.41 16.85
C ILE A 155 -20.22 11.66 16.40
N TYR A 156 -20.93 11.60 15.27
CA TYR A 156 -21.74 12.72 14.78
C TYR A 156 -22.78 13.15 15.82
N ARG A 157 -23.54 12.20 16.37
CA ARG A 157 -24.53 12.46 17.42
C ARG A 157 -23.89 13.08 18.65
N ASP A 158 -22.76 12.57 19.11
CA ASP A 158 -22.06 13.08 20.29
C ASP A 158 -21.54 14.52 20.09
N ARG A 159 -21.25 14.92 18.85
CA ARG A 159 -20.75 16.27 18.51
C ARG A 159 -21.85 17.28 18.21
N THR A 160 -22.97 16.84 17.65
CA THR A 160 -24.02 17.75 17.14
C THR A 160 -25.34 17.62 17.89
N GLY A 161 -25.56 16.53 18.62
CA GLY A 161 -26.85 16.17 19.19
C GLY A 161 -27.86 15.64 18.17
N GLN A 162 -27.48 15.46 16.90
CA GLN A 162 -28.35 15.00 15.83
C GLN A 162 -27.98 13.55 15.44
N ASP A 163 -28.97 12.81 14.95
CA ASP A 163 -28.77 11.43 14.49
C ASP A 163 -28.58 11.37 12.97
N ILE A 164 -27.78 10.41 12.52
CA ILE A 164 -27.68 9.99 11.13
C ILE A 164 -28.49 8.70 10.94
N ASP A 165 -29.23 8.59 9.84
CA ASP A 165 -29.82 7.31 9.41
C ASP A 165 -28.68 6.32 9.09
N LYS A 166 -28.40 5.42 10.07
CA LYS A 166 -27.29 4.45 9.98
C LYS A 166 -27.39 3.53 8.77
N PRO A 167 -28.58 2.97 8.42
CA PRO A 167 -28.75 2.20 7.19
C PRO A 167 -28.47 3.01 5.90
N ALA A 168 -28.94 4.24 5.82
CA ALA A 168 -28.66 5.12 4.68
C ALA A 168 -27.16 5.43 4.58
N PHE A 169 -26.52 5.72 5.70
CA PHE A 169 -25.08 6.00 5.73
C PHE A 169 -24.26 4.78 5.29
N TYR A 170 -24.64 3.57 5.69
CA TYR A 170 -23.96 2.37 5.23
C TYR A 170 -24.12 2.16 3.72
N ARG A 171 -25.32 2.40 3.14
CA ARG A 171 -25.53 2.34 1.68
C ARG A 171 -24.63 3.33 0.93
N TRP A 172 -24.43 4.54 1.45
CA TRP A 172 -23.48 5.49 0.88
C TRP A 172 -22.03 4.99 0.99
N PHE A 173 -21.66 4.38 2.10
CA PHE A 173 -20.35 3.79 2.27
C PHE A 173 -20.08 2.66 1.27
N GLU A 174 -21.09 1.81 1.00
CA GLU A 174 -21.02 0.80 -0.07
C GLU A 174 -20.84 1.44 -1.45
N ARG A 175 -21.62 2.47 -1.76
CA ARG A 175 -21.53 3.20 -3.03
C ARG A 175 -20.18 3.88 -3.22
N LEU A 176 -19.53 4.29 -2.15
CA LEU A 176 -18.17 4.84 -2.11
C LEU A 176 -17.09 3.75 -1.98
N GLU A 177 -17.39 2.52 -2.43
CA GLU A 177 -16.50 1.36 -2.51
C GLU A 177 -15.82 1.00 -1.17
N TYR A 178 -16.49 1.26 -0.03
CA TYR A 178 -16.02 0.97 1.32
C TYR A 178 -14.73 1.70 1.73
N ILE A 179 -14.47 2.88 1.18
CA ILE A 179 -13.28 3.66 1.50
C ILE A 179 -13.52 4.47 2.78
N PRO A 180 -12.80 4.17 3.89
CA PRO A 180 -13.05 4.79 5.20
C PRO A 180 -12.89 6.30 5.20
N MET A 181 -11.96 6.81 4.38
CA MET A 181 -11.70 8.25 4.26
C MET A 181 -12.98 9.00 3.83
N HIS A 182 -13.71 8.48 2.83
CA HIS A 182 -14.91 9.15 2.34
C HIS A 182 -16.01 9.23 3.38
N ALA A 183 -16.26 8.13 4.11
CA ALA A 183 -17.24 8.13 5.20
C ALA A 183 -16.87 9.12 6.31
N ARG A 184 -15.58 9.19 6.68
CA ARG A 184 -15.08 10.17 7.66
C ARG A 184 -15.27 11.60 7.17
N THR A 185 -14.94 11.88 5.91
CA THR A 185 -15.09 13.22 5.32
C THR A 185 -16.56 13.66 5.31
N ILE A 186 -17.48 12.78 4.92
CA ILE A 186 -18.93 13.06 4.97
C ILE A 186 -19.35 13.51 6.37
N VAL A 187 -19.00 12.74 7.42
CA VAL A 187 -19.34 13.09 8.80
C VAL A 187 -18.67 14.39 9.23
N GLN A 188 -17.42 14.62 8.83
CA GLN A 188 -16.69 15.86 9.11
C GLN A 188 -17.37 17.07 8.48
N ASP A 189 -17.78 16.98 7.23
CA ASP A 189 -18.45 18.05 6.50
C ASP A 189 -19.82 18.40 7.14
N MET A 190 -20.58 17.37 7.55
CA MET A 190 -21.84 17.55 8.28
C MET A 190 -21.66 18.18 9.67
N ILE A 191 -20.55 17.89 10.37
CA ILE A 191 -20.23 18.54 11.66
C ILE A 191 -19.87 20.01 11.43
N ILE A 192 -19.11 20.32 10.39
CA ILE A 192 -18.68 21.69 10.05
C ILE A 192 -19.86 22.52 9.55
N ASN A 193 -20.76 21.91 8.77
CA ASN A 193 -21.95 22.54 8.22
C ASN A 193 -23.22 21.77 8.66
N PRO A 194 -23.84 22.13 9.79
CA PRO A 194 -25.02 21.43 10.33
C PRO A 194 -26.30 21.53 9.44
N ALA A 195 -26.29 22.37 8.42
CA ALA A 195 -27.38 22.45 7.44
C ALA A 195 -27.26 21.39 6.34
N LEU A 196 -26.13 20.69 6.25
CA LEU A 196 -25.86 19.69 5.22
C LEU A 196 -26.51 18.35 5.62
N SER A 197 -27.39 17.83 4.76
CA SER A 197 -27.93 16.48 4.95
C SER A 197 -26.90 15.40 4.63
N LEU A 198 -27.16 14.17 5.07
CA LEU A 198 -26.31 13.01 4.71
C LEU A 198 -26.24 12.85 3.18
N GLU A 199 -27.38 12.97 2.51
CA GLU A 199 -27.51 12.83 1.07
C GLU A 199 -26.68 13.88 0.32
N ASP A 200 -26.78 15.13 0.75
CA ASP A 200 -26.04 16.24 0.13
C ASP A 200 -24.54 16.11 0.37
N ALA A 201 -24.13 15.79 1.60
CA ALA A 201 -22.71 15.57 1.94
C ALA A 201 -22.11 14.42 1.12
N ALA A 202 -22.84 13.32 1.02
CA ALA A 202 -22.38 12.16 0.25
C ALA A 202 -22.35 12.43 -1.26
N ALA A 203 -23.35 13.12 -1.79
CA ALA A 203 -23.39 13.53 -3.19
C ALA A 203 -22.25 14.52 -3.54
N LEU A 204 -21.99 15.50 -2.69
CA LEU A 204 -20.84 16.40 -2.84
C LEU A 204 -19.52 15.65 -2.82
N ARG A 205 -19.36 14.71 -1.90
CA ARG A 205 -18.15 13.88 -1.82
C ARG A 205 -17.96 13.06 -3.09
N LEU A 206 -19.03 12.47 -3.62
CA LEU A 206 -18.99 11.71 -4.87
C LEU A 206 -18.62 12.62 -6.06
N ALA A 207 -19.21 13.81 -6.16
CA ALA A 207 -18.89 14.78 -7.20
C ALA A 207 -17.41 15.18 -7.15
N HIS A 208 -16.88 15.53 -5.97
CA HIS A 208 -15.46 15.87 -5.81
C HIS A 208 -14.52 14.73 -6.21
N LEU A 209 -14.87 13.48 -5.91
CA LEU A 209 -14.07 12.34 -6.33
C LEU A 209 -13.93 12.24 -7.85
N TYR A 210 -14.93 12.70 -8.59
CA TYR A 210 -14.94 12.60 -10.05
C TYR A 210 -14.40 13.84 -10.75
N ASP A 211 -14.44 14.99 -10.08
CA ASP A 211 -13.91 16.25 -10.61
C ASP A 211 -12.42 16.45 -10.32
N ASP A 212 -11.93 16.00 -9.15
CA ASP A 212 -10.56 16.24 -8.67
C ASP A 212 -9.54 15.19 -9.14
N THR A 213 -9.97 14.14 -9.84
CA THR A 213 -9.08 13.05 -10.21
C THR A 213 -8.75 13.04 -11.69
N ASP A 214 -7.48 12.80 -12.01
CA ASP A 214 -6.95 12.56 -13.36
C ASP A 214 -7.54 11.29 -14.04
N TYR A 215 -8.67 10.75 -13.53
CA TYR A 215 -9.26 9.53 -14.11
C TYR A 215 -9.76 9.73 -15.52
N SER A 216 -10.26 10.91 -15.86
CA SER A 216 -10.68 11.21 -17.22
C SER A 216 -9.49 11.25 -18.18
N ASP A 217 -8.32 11.74 -17.74
CA ASP A 217 -7.11 11.76 -18.53
C ASP A 217 -6.52 10.35 -18.65
N THR A 218 -6.38 9.64 -17.52
CA THR A 218 -6.00 8.22 -17.51
C THR A 218 -6.89 7.42 -18.47
N TRP A 219 -8.22 7.63 -18.43
CA TRP A 219 -9.17 6.94 -19.29
C TRP A 219 -8.97 7.23 -20.77
N ARG A 220 -8.68 8.49 -21.13
CA ARG A 220 -8.40 8.88 -22.52
C ARG A 220 -7.16 8.22 -23.09
N GLU A 221 -6.11 8.03 -22.27
CA GLU A 221 -4.86 7.39 -22.66
C GLU A 221 -4.97 5.88 -22.84
N LEU A 222 -6.01 5.24 -22.24
CA LEU A 222 -6.23 3.81 -22.35
C LEU A 222 -6.63 3.39 -23.77
N LYS A 223 -6.17 2.22 -24.22
CA LYS A 223 -6.60 1.60 -25.47
C LYS A 223 -8.06 1.16 -25.38
N ALA A 224 -8.73 1.05 -26.50
CA ALA A 224 -10.13 0.63 -26.55
C ALA A 224 -10.39 -0.68 -25.80
N LEU A 225 -9.55 -1.70 -26.00
CA LEU A 225 -9.66 -2.98 -25.29
C LEU A 225 -9.48 -2.82 -23.78
N ASP A 226 -8.54 -1.99 -23.34
CA ASP A 226 -8.28 -1.75 -21.91
C ASP A 226 -9.50 -1.13 -21.23
N ARG A 227 -10.13 -0.15 -21.89
CA ARG A 227 -11.37 0.47 -21.41
C ARG A 227 -12.52 -0.53 -21.31
N GLN A 228 -12.70 -1.41 -22.30
CA GLN A 228 -13.74 -2.43 -22.23
C GLN A 228 -13.49 -3.44 -21.11
N ILE A 229 -12.25 -3.87 -20.91
CA ILE A 229 -11.87 -4.73 -19.79
C ILE A 229 -12.24 -4.09 -18.46
N LEU A 230 -11.88 -2.82 -18.25
CA LEU A 230 -12.18 -2.12 -17.01
C LEU A 230 -13.68 -1.92 -16.78
N LYS A 231 -14.47 -1.64 -17.83
CA LYS A 231 -15.95 -1.59 -17.73
C LYS A 231 -16.50 -2.92 -17.22
N HIS A 232 -16.15 -4.02 -17.86
CA HIS A 232 -16.62 -5.35 -17.43
C HIS A 232 -16.21 -5.67 -15.99
N LEU A 233 -14.95 -5.37 -15.64
CA LEU A 233 -14.46 -5.59 -14.28
C LEU A 233 -15.19 -4.72 -13.25
N ALA A 234 -15.60 -3.50 -13.60
CA ALA A 234 -16.32 -2.60 -12.70
C ALA A 234 -17.72 -3.14 -12.37
N HIS A 235 -18.40 -3.74 -13.34
CA HIS A 235 -19.79 -4.16 -13.22
C HIS A 235 -19.99 -5.60 -12.75
N GLY A 236 -18.95 -6.40 -12.58
CA GLY A 236 -19.12 -7.77 -12.08
C GLY A 236 -17.87 -8.63 -12.11
N GLU A 237 -18.09 -9.93 -11.93
CA GLU A 237 -17.02 -10.91 -12.05
C GLU A 237 -16.50 -10.98 -13.49
N PHE A 238 -15.19 -10.87 -13.64
CA PHE A 238 -14.54 -10.85 -14.94
C PHE A 238 -13.52 -11.98 -15.09
N SER A 239 -13.80 -12.86 -16.04
CA SER A 239 -12.91 -13.97 -16.39
C SER A 239 -12.28 -13.75 -17.78
N PRO A 240 -11.14 -13.03 -17.88
CA PRO A 240 -10.61 -12.50 -19.15
C PRO A 240 -10.25 -13.59 -20.17
N TYR A 241 -9.94 -14.80 -19.71
CA TYR A 241 -9.44 -15.86 -20.57
C TYR A 241 -10.52 -16.85 -21.05
N LYS A 242 -11.77 -16.73 -20.54
CA LYS A 242 -12.89 -17.49 -21.07
C LYS A 242 -13.19 -17.09 -22.52
N GLN A 243 -13.58 -18.05 -23.32
CA GLN A 243 -13.91 -17.81 -24.73
C GLN A 243 -15.11 -16.86 -24.86
N GLU A 244 -16.15 -17.09 -24.06
CA GLU A 244 -17.38 -16.28 -24.07
C GLU A 244 -17.07 -14.79 -23.78
N THR A 245 -16.17 -14.53 -22.82
CA THR A 245 -15.75 -13.15 -22.49
C THR A 245 -15.03 -12.49 -23.65
N ARG A 246 -14.15 -13.20 -24.34
CA ARG A 246 -13.45 -12.65 -25.51
C ARG A 246 -14.37 -12.41 -26.68
N GLU A 247 -15.32 -13.32 -26.94
CA GLU A 247 -16.34 -13.15 -27.98
C GLU A 247 -17.27 -11.98 -27.69
N GLN A 248 -17.66 -11.80 -26.43
CA GLN A 248 -18.45 -10.66 -25.99
C GLN A 248 -17.73 -9.34 -26.23
N LEU A 249 -16.49 -9.23 -25.76
CA LEU A 249 -15.66 -8.04 -25.96
C LEU A 249 -15.40 -7.75 -27.44
N ALA A 250 -15.17 -8.79 -28.26
CA ALA A 250 -14.99 -8.63 -29.69
C ALA A 250 -16.26 -8.03 -30.35
N ARG A 251 -17.44 -8.52 -29.99
CA ARG A 251 -18.74 -7.98 -30.48
C ARG A 251 -18.93 -6.52 -30.06
N GLU A 252 -18.67 -6.20 -28.80
CA GLU A 252 -18.80 -4.82 -28.27
C GLU A 252 -17.82 -3.84 -28.93
N MET A 253 -16.66 -4.33 -29.34
CA MET A 253 -15.64 -3.54 -30.03
C MET A 253 -15.82 -3.50 -31.56
N GLY A 254 -16.76 -4.28 -32.10
CA GLY A 254 -17.00 -4.38 -33.56
C GLY A 254 -15.83 -5.02 -34.31
N ILE A 255 -15.11 -5.99 -33.69
CA ILE A 255 -14.02 -6.74 -34.31
C ILE A 255 -14.38 -8.22 -34.46
N ASP A 256 -13.82 -8.90 -35.47
CA ASP A 256 -14.16 -10.28 -35.78
C ASP A 256 -13.81 -11.26 -34.66
N ALA A 257 -12.66 -11.09 -34.01
CA ALA A 257 -12.23 -11.96 -32.93
C ALA A 257 -11.19 -11.28 -32.03
N LEU A 258 -11.16 -11.70 -30.76
CA LEU A 258 -10.17 -11.30 -29.78
C LEU A 258 -9.35 -12.52 -29.33
N SER A 259 -8.05 -12.53 -29.68
CA SER A 259 -7.17 -13.63 -29.34
C SER A 259 -6.78 -13.62 -27.86
N THR A 260 -6.41 -14.81 -27.35
CA THR A 260 -5.88 -14.94 -25.97
C THR A 260 -4.63 -14.08 -25.76
N SER A 261 -3.75 -13.97 -26.76
CA SER A 261 -2.53 -13.16 -26.68
C SER A 261 -2.82 -11.66 -26.55
N GLN A 262 -3.81 -11.16 -27.29
CA GLN A 262 -4.26 -9.77 -27.18
C GLN A 262 -4.83 -9.48 -25.78
N MET A 263 -5.68 -10.39 -25.27
CA MET A 263 -6.21 -10.29 -23.92
C MET A 263 -5.08 -10.31 -22.87
N GLN A 264 -4.14 -11.24 -22.96
CA GLN A 264 -3.00 -11.29 -22.04
C GLN A 264 -2.15 -10.01 -22.09
N ALA A 265 -1.93 -9.46 -23.27
CA ALA A 265 -1.19 -8.22 -23.43
C ALA A 265 -1.91 -7.02 -22.80
N ALA A 266 -3.24 -6.96 -22.94
CA ALA A 266 -4.06 -5.92 -22.31
C ALA A 266 -4.03 -6.05 -20.77
N MET A 267 -4.27 -7.24 -20.23
CA MET A 267 -4.24 -7.50 -18.78
C MET A 267 -2.88 -7.13 -18.16
N ARG A 268 -1.77 -7.54 -18.80
CA ARG A 268 -0.42 -7.16 -18.35
C ARG A 268 -0.17 -5.66 -18.39
N ARG A 269 -0.75 -4.96 -19.37
CA ARG A 269 -0.62 -3.50 -19.49
C ARG A 269 -1.35 -2.79 -18.36
N LEU A 270 -2.58 -3.21 -18.07
CA LEU A 270 -3.38 -2.69 -16.97
C LEU A 270 -2.75 -2.98 -15.60
N GLU A 271 -2.19 -4.18 -15.41
CA GLU A 271 -1.49 -4.56 -14.18
C GLU A 271 -0.19 -3.75 -13.99
N ARG A 272 0.60 -3.51 -15.06
CA ARG A 272 1.79 -2.66 -15.00
C ARG A 272 1.47 -1.19 -14.78
N ALA A 273 0.33 -0.73 -15.24
CA ALA A 273 -0.17 0.61 -14.97
C ALA A 273 -0.79 0.74 -13.57
N ASP A 274 -0.73 -0.32 -12.76
CA ASP A 274 -1.27 -0.38 -11.40
C ASP A 274 -2.79 -0.13 -11.30
N LEU A 275 -3.52 -0.31 -12.41
CA LEU A 275 -4.97 -0.11 -12.46
C LEU A 275 -5.75 -1.32 -11.95
N ILE A 276 -5.23 -2.53 -12.22
CA ILE A 276 -5.83 -3.80 -11.78
C ILE A 276 -4.81 -4.65 -11.04
N THR A 277 -5.33 -5.51 -10.18
CA THR A 277 -4.55 -6.47 -9.40
C THR A 277 -5.31 -7.79 -9.28
N ARG A 278 -4.71 -8.77 -8.63
CA ARG A 278 -5.44 -9.96 -8.17
C ARG A 278 -5.71 -9.83 -6.68
N ASP A 279 -6.91 -10.16 -6.26
CA ASP A 279 -7.25 -10.27 -4.84
C ASP A 279 -6.71 -11.57 -4.21
N ALA A 280 -7.02 -11.80 -2.94
CA ALA A 280 -6.63 -13.00 -2.22
C ALA A 280 -7.17 -14.31 -2.83
N ALA A 281 -8.35 -14.25 -3.45
CA ALA A 281 -8.96 -15.36 -4.17
C ALA A 281 -8.38 -15.54 -5.59
N SER A 282 -7.33 -14.79 -5.94
CA SER A 282 -6.73 -14.74 -7.27
C SER A 282 -7.67 -14.24 -8.37
N GLN A 283 -8.74 -13.54 -8.00
CA GLN A 283 -9.64 -12.88 -8.93
C GLN A 283 -9.13 -11.50 -9.30
N TRP A 284 -9.49 -11.04 -10.50
CA TRP A 284 -9.13 -9.69 -10.93
C TRP A 284 -9.98 -8.66 -10.22
N ALA A 285 -9.31 -7.62 -9.72
CA ALA A 285 -9.92 -6.50 -9.01
C ALA A 285 -9.23 -5.19 -9.39
N PHE A 286 -9.89 -4.07 -9.13
CA PHE A 286 -9.24 -2.77 -9.23
C PHE A 286 -8.22 -2.60 -8.10
N ASN A 287 -7.08 -2.03 -8.43
CA ASN A 287 -6.10 -1.63 -7.41
C ASN A 287 -6.55 -0.37 -6.67
N HIS A 288 -7.27 0.52 -7.37
CA HIS A 288 -7.84 1.74 -6.83
C HIS A 288 -9.37 1.66 -6.85
N PRO A 289 -10.04 1.47 -5.70
CA PRO A 289 -11.48 1.38 -5.63
C PRO A 289 -12.22 2.62 -6.18
N ASP A 290 -11.64 3.83 -6.04
CA ASP A 290 -12.19 5.07 -6.56
C ASP A 290 -12.33 5.04 -8.09
N LEU A 291 -11.33 4.49 -8.81
CA LEU A 291 -11.40 4.31 -10.27
C LEU A 291 -12.56 3.40 -10.66
N LYS A 292 -12.81 2.34 -9.88
CA LYS A 292 -13.95 1.46 -10.10
C LYS A 292 -15.27 2.21 -9.96
N GLY A 293 -15.41 3.01 -8.88
CA GLY A 293 -16.59 3.85 -8.66
C GLY A 293 -16.78 4.85 -9.80
N TRP A 294 -15.72 5.53 -10.20
CA TRP A 294 -15.75 6.49 -11.31
C TRP A 294 -16.22 5.83 -12.63
N ILE A 295 -15.72 4.64 -12.95
CA ILE A 295 -16.15 3.92 -14.19
C ILE A 295 -17.62 3.55 -14.11
N LYS A 296 -18.12 3.07 -12.98
CA LYS A 296 -19.54 2.71 -12.81
C LYS A 296 -20.50 3.87 -13.01
N GLU A 297 -20.11 5.07 -12.59
CA GLU A 297 -20.96 6.26 -12.68
C GLU A 297 -20.91 6.92 -14.08
N ASN A 298 -19.85 6.71 -14.85
CA ASN A 298 -19.64 7.37 -16.14
C ASN A 298 -19.90 6.47 -17.36
N PHE A 299 -19.98 5.14 -17.17
CA PHE A 299 -20.05 4.17 -18.26
C PHE A 299 -20.89 2.93 -17.94
#